data_550c711697455e1982c3c25c84845aa4
#
_entry.id   550c711697455e1982c3c25c84845aa4
#
_cell.length_a   1.000
_cell.length_b   1.000
_cell.length_c   1.000
_cell.angle_alpha   90.00
_cell.angle_beta   90.00
_cell.angle_gamma   90.00
#
_symmetry.space_group_name_H-M   'P 1'
#
loop_
_entity.id
_entity.type
_entity.pdbx_description
1 polymer ?
#
loop_
_entity_poly.entity_id
_entity_poly.type
_entity_poly.pdbx_seq_one_letter_code
_entity_poly.pdbx_strand_id
1 'polypeptide(L)'
;MLKKEEKEKLIKETQIHETDTGSADVQVAILTKEIENLSLHLKRHPKDEHSKRGLLKKIIKRKKLLKFLEKTDKERYQKLVKKLGL
;
A
#
# COMPACT_ATOMS: atom_id res chain seq x y z
N MET A 1 9.09 -6.07 5.55
CA MET A 1 7.81 -6.58 5.97
C MET A 1 7.13 -7.52 5.01
N LEU A 2 7.07 -7.20 3.75
CA LEU A 2 6.57 -8.13 2.76
C LEU A 2 7.68 -9.07 2.31
N LYS A 3 7.34 -10.32 2.09
CA LYS A 3 8.22 -11.26 1.43
C LYS A 3 8.37 -10.82 -0.02
N LYS A 4 9.54 -11.12 -0.62
CA LYS A 4 9.82 -10.77 -2.01
C LYS A 4 8.72 -11.24 -2.97
N GLU A 5 8.23 -12.45 -2.77
CA GLU A 5 7.18 -13.05 -3.58
C GLU A 5 5.86 -12.28 -3.49
N GLU A 6 5.49 -11.82 -2.29
CA GLU A 6 4.28 -11.02 -2.09
C GLU A 6 4.37 -9.66 -2.80
N LYS A 7 5.55 -9.02 -2.74
CA LYS A 7 5.78 -7.75 -3.43
C LYS A 7 5.70 -7.92 -4.94
N GLU A 8 6.33 -8.95 -5.47
CA GLU A 8 6.29 -9.24 -6.92
C GLU A 8 4.87 -9.48 -7.41
N LYS A 9 4.08 -10.22 -6.64
CA LYS A 9 2.69 -10.48 -6.95
C LYS A 9 1.86 -9.21 -6.97
N LEU A 10 2.02 -8.35 -5.95
CA LEU A 10 1.30 -7.08 -5.87
C LEU A 10 1.68 -6.13 -7.00
N ILE A 11 2.95 -6.08 -7.35
CA ILE A 11 3.44 -5.27 -8.46
C ILE A 11 2.78 -5.73 -9.77
N LYS A 12 2.76 -7.03 -10.04
CA LYS A 12 2.13 -7.58 -11.24
C LYS A 12 0.63 -7.30 -11.30
N GLU A 13 -0.06 -7.42 -10.16
CA GLU A 13 -1.51 -7.19 -10.08
C GLU A 13 -1.91 -5.74 -10.32
N THR A 14 -1.03 -4.80 -10.01
CA THR A 14 -1.32 -3.36 -10.06
C THR A 14 -0.62 -2.63 -11.20
N GLN A 15 0.35 -3.25 -11.85
CA GLN A 15 1.06 -2.63 -12.97
C GLN A 15 0.13 -2.28 -14.13
N ILE A 16 0.35 -1.10 -14.68
CA ILE A 16 -0.28 -0.66 -15.92
C ILE A 16 0.61 -1.04 -17.10
N HIS A 17 1.92 -1.01 -16.89
CA HIS A 17 2.95 -1.44 -17.82
C HIS A 17 3.89 -2.41 -17.14
N GLU A 18 4.54 -3.30 -17.91
CA GLU A 18 5.50 -4.27 -17.36
C GLU A 18 6.65 -3.61 -16.60
N THR A 19 7.01 -2.40 -16.95
CA THR A 19 8.09 -1.64 -16.32
C THR A 19 7.62 -0.72 -15.20
N ASP A 20 6.31 -0.65 -14.96
CA ASP A 20 5.75 0.28 -13.99
C ASP A 20 5.77 -0.29 -12.57
N THR A 21 6.95 -0.27 -11.96
CA THR A 21 7.15 -0.76 -10.58
C THR A 21 7.15 0.35 -9.54
N GLY A 22 7.26 1.61 -9.96
CA GLY A 22 7.36 2.77 -9.07
C GLY A 22 6.16 3.69 -9.07
N SER A 23 5.07 3.35 -9.76
CA SER A 23 3.89 4.20 -9.83
C SER A 23 3.18 4.32 -8.49
N ALA A 24 2.35 5.35 -8.33
CA ALA A 24 1.56 5.55 -7.13
C ALA A 24 0.62 4.38 -6.85
N ASP A 25 0.02 3.80 -7.88
CA ASP A 25 -0.86 2.62 -7.75
C ASP A 25 -0.13 1.44 -7.12
N VAL A 26 1.06 1.13 -7.63
CA VAL A 26 1.89 0.03 -7.13
C VAL A 26 2.31 0.30 -5.69
N GLN A 27 2.75 1.52 -5.38
CA GLN A 27 3.13 1.91 -4.03
C GLN A 27 1.97 1.80 -3.05
N VAL A 28 0.77 2.23 -3.44
CA VAL A 28 -0.42 2.11 -2.59
C VAL A 28 -0.76 0.65 -2.32
N ALA A 29 -0.67 -0.22 -3.33
CA ALA A 29 -0.94 -1.64 -3.16
C ALA A 29 0.05 -2.29 -2.18
N ILE A 30 1.33 -1.99 -2.33
CA ILE A 30 2.38 -2.49 -1.43
C ILE A 30 2.15 -1.99 0.00
N LEU A 31 1.89 -0.68 0.16
CA LEU A 31 1.62 -0.08 1.47
C LEU A 31 0.40 -0.70 2.13
N THR A 32 -0.66 -0.96 1.37
CA THR A 32 -1.87 -1.58 1.89
C THR A 32 -1.57 -2.95 2.50
N LYS A 33 -0.77 -3.77 1.81
CA LYS A 33 -0.38 -5.08 2.32
C LYS A 33 0.53 -4.97 3.54
N GLU A 34 1.48 -4.05 3.51
CA GLU A 34 2.35 -3.81 4.66
C GLU A 34 1.57 -3.33 5.89
N ILE A 35 0.57 -2.47 5.69
CA ILE A 35 -0.32 -2.00 6.76
C ILE A 35 -1.10 -3.17 7.37
N GLU A 36 -1.65 -4.05 6.53
CA GLU A 36 -2.34 -5.25 7.01
C GLU A 36 -1.43 -6.13 7.87
N ASN A 37 -0.22 -6.39 7.38
CA ASN A 37 0.74 -7.23 8.08
C ASN A 37 1.17 -6.62 9.41
N LEU A 38 1.42 -5.31 9.45
CA LEU A 38 1.76 -4.61 10.68
C LEU A 38 0.60 -4.60 11.68
N SER A 39 -0.62 -4.42 11.19
CA SER A 39 -1.81 -4.45 12.04
C SER A 39 -1.97 -5.81 12.72
N LEU A 40 -1.74 -6.89 11.97
CA LEU A 40 -1.76 -8.25 12.53
C LEU A 40 -0.64 -8.47 13.54
N HIS A 41 0.57 -7.96 13.23
CA HIS A 41 1.71 -8.04 14.15
C HIS A 41 1.40 -7.32 15.47
N LEU A 42 0.80 -6.13 15.40
CA LEU A 42 0.46 -5.34 16.59
C LEU A 42 -0.65 -5.98 17.45
N LYS A 43 -1.52 -6.77 16.86
CA LYS A 43 -2.50 -7.56 17.64
C LYS A 43 -1.81 -8.57 18.55
N ARG A 44 -0.68 -9.13 18.09
CA ARG A 44 0.12 -10.10 18.86
C ARG A 44 1.11 -9.41 19.79
N HIS A 45 1.58 -8.24 19.41
CA HIS A 45 2.61 -7.48 20.13
C HIS A 45 2.17 -6.03 20.35
N PRO A 46 1.15 -5.80 21.18
CA PRO A 46 0.55 -4.46 21.34
C PRO A 46 1.46 -3.41 21.95
N LYS A 47 2.59 -3.83 22.53
CA LYS A 47 3.57 -2.91 23.14
C LYS A 47 4.74 -2.57 22.23
N ASP A 48 4.73 -3.05 20.97
CA ASP A 48 5.79 -2.77 20.02
C ASP A 48 5.64 -1.36 19.45
N GLU A 49 6.24 -0.40 20.14
CA GLU A 49 6.18 1.02 19.75
C GLU A 49 6.84 1.32 18.41
N HIS A 50 7.90 0.59 18.09
CA HIS A 50 8.59 0.75 16.80
C HIS A 50 7.66 0.40 15.62
N SER A 51 6.95 -0.70 15.74
CA SER A 51 5.99 -1.13 14.72
C SER A 51 4.79 -0.19 14.64
N LYS A 52 4.32 0.37 15.76
CA LYS A 52 3.26 1.39 15.76
C LYS A 52 3.66 2.61 14.95
N ARG A 53 4.88 3.11 15.15
CA ARG A 53 5.40 4.26 14.39
C ARG A 53 5.51 3.94 12.90
N GLY A 54 6.01 2.76 12.58
CA GLY A 54 6.10 2.29 11.20
C GLY A 54 4.74 2.21 10.53
N LEU A 55 3.75 1.66 11.23
CA LEU A 55 2.38 1.59 10.74
C LEU A 55 1.81 2.96 10.45
N LEU A 56 1.96 3.90 11.38
CA LEU A 56 1.45 5.27 11.20
C LEU A 56 2.07 5.95 9.98
N LYS A 57 3.39 5.84 9.81
CA LYS A 57 4.10 6.40 8.65
C LYS A 57 3.56 5.84 7.33
N LYS A 58 3.29 4.54 7.28
CA LYS A 58 2.76 3.90 6.08
C LYS A 58 1.33 4.34 5.76
N ILE A 59 0.50 4.48 6.78
CA ILE A 59 -0.88 5.00 6.63
C ILE A 59 -0.86 6.42 6.05
N ILE A 60 -0.01 7.29 6.59
CA ILE A 60 0.13 8.67 6.13
C ILE A 60 0.61 8.70 4.68
N LYS A 61 1.64 7.91 4.35
CA LYS A 61 2.19 7.85 3.00
C LYS A 61 1.14 7.37 1.99
N ARG A 62 0.39 6.33 2.34
CA ARG A 62 -0.70 5.82 1.48
C ARG A 62 -1.76 6.89 1.23
N LYS A 63 -2.15 7.61 2.28
CA LYS A 63 -3.13 8.69 2.16
C LYS A 63 -2.67 9.79 1.21
N LYS A 64 -1.40 10.18 1.28
CA LYS A 64 -0.82 11.18 0.39
C LYS A 64 -0.81 10.72 -1.06
N LEU A 65 -0.44 9.47 -1.30
CA LEU A 65 -0.42 8.88 -2.64
C LEU A 65 -1.84 8.79 -3.23
N LEU A 66 -2.82 8.41 -2.42
CA LEU A 66 -4.22 8.34 -2.86
C LEU A 66 -4.76 9.72 -3.21
N LYS A 67 -4.44 10.74 -2.42
CA LYS A 67 -4.83 12.12 -2.73
C LYS A 67 -4.20 12.61 -4.03
N PHE A 68 -2.94 12.27 -4.25
CA PHE A 68 -2.24 12.60 -5.50
C PHE A 68 -2.94 11.97 -6.70
N LEU A 69 -3.27 10.67 -6.62
CA LEU A 69 -4.00 9.99 -7.69
C LEU A 69 -5.39 10.58 -7.93
N GLU A 70 -6.12 10.89 -6.88
CA GLU A 70 -7.44 11.49 -6.98
C GLU A 70 -7.42 12.81 -7.76
N LYS A 71 -6.36 13.60 -7.58
CA LYS A 71 -6.18 14.88 -8.26
C LYS A 71 -5.68 14.74 -9.69
N THR A 72 -4.77 13.79 -9.93
CA THR A 72 -4.08 13.69 -11.22
C THR A 72 -4.72 12.71 -12.19
N ASP A 73 -5.34 11.65 -11.68
CA ASP A 73 -6.01 10.65 -12.50
C ASP A 73 -7.12 9.97 -11.70
N LYS A 74 -8.26 10.60 -11.70
CA LYS A 74 -9.41 10.17 -10.92
C LYS A 74 -9.89 8.77 -11.31
N GLU A 75 -9.79 8.42 -12.57
CA GLU A 75 -10.19 7.10 -13.06
C GLU A 75 -9.31 6.00 -12.49
N ARG A 76 -7.98 6.20 -12.51
CA ARG A 76 -7.03 5.28 -11.89
C ARG A 76 -7.27 5.16 -10.39
N TYR A 77 -7.54 6.29 -9.74
CA TYR A 77 -7.86 6.32 -8.32
C TYR A 77 -9.07 5.45 -7.99
N GLN A 78 -10.16 5.62 -8.72
CA GLN A 78 -11.39 4.86 -8.49
C GLN A 78 -11.19 3.36 -8.72
N LYS A 79 -10.47 2.99 -9.77
CA LYS A 79 -10.16 1.58 -10.06
C LYS A 79 -9.32 0.96 -8.95
N LEU A 80 -8.32 1.69 -8.46
CA LEU A 80 -7.43 1.22 -7.40
C LEU A 80 -8.17 1.03 -6.09
N VAL A 81 -8.96 2.02 -5.69
CA VAL A 81 -9.76 1.97 -4.46
C VAL A 81 -10.70 0.76 -4.47
N LYS A 82 -11.36 0.54 -5.59
CA LYS A 82 -12.26 -0.61 -5.77
C LYS A 82 -11.51 -1.92 -5.69
N LYS A 83 -10.36 -2.03 -6.36
CA LYS A 83 -9.55 -3.23 -6.40
C LYS A 83 -9.01 -3.62 -5.03
N LEU A 84 -8.58 -2.62 -4.24
CA LEU A 84 -8.00 -2.85 -2.93
C LEU A 84 -9.02 -2.86 -1.78
N GLY A 85 -10.27 -2.54 -2.06
CA GLY A 85 -11.31 -2.49 -1.04
C GLY A 85 -11.15 -1.34 -0.05
N LEU A 86 -10.60 -0.24 -0.51
CA LEU A 86 -10.38 0.94 0.34
C LEU A 86 -11.56 1.90 0.33
#